data_5619003ba64a5ec222f74fd1085c9373
#
_entry.id   5619003ba64a5ec222f74fd1085c9373
#
_cell.length_a   1.000
_cell.length_b   1.000
_cell.length_c   1.000
_cell.angle_alpha   90.00
_cell.angle_beta   90.00
_cell.angle_gamma   90.00
#
_symmetry.space_group_name_H-M   'P 1'
#
loop_
_entity.id
_entity.type
_entity.pdbx_description
1 polymer ?
#
loop_
_entity_poly.entity_id
_entity_poly.type
_entity_poly.pdbx_seq_one_letter_code
_entity_poly.pdbx_strand_id
1 'polypeptide(L)'
;MDQALSPTIIKRRRRATLAAAGAALALSCAAVWAVNRAVAPSAGAAELMLGEVRRGSIDDTIGATGIIIPVHEEQVPSPVQTRVAKVHARPGQQVAAGALLLELDSQSVRLELERLKEQLGQQDNRIQTLRLEQEQKRKQLASSIELLQLDLQATRARLLRSQTLRKAGGVSAEDLLTAELNVQRTEIQLRQQQEQVEDVRRTTASHIEGAQLQQSILRKQLAQQEDLLARTQVRAPFDGMLTWLAQEEGAAVAMGQLVARVSDLHNYRVEATLSDFHARRVEHGQAVLVEQGALQLKGKVHTILPEIQNGTVKLLVTLDQPNHPALRNKLRVDANIIASRKDGALVVPRGPAFNGRGRQDAFLVSGGVARKAVLEIGASDGKSVEVLAGARAGDHIVISDISRFKNYDTIRISQ
;
A
#
# COMPACT_ATOMS: atom_id res chain seq x y z
N MET A 1 -104.36 33.56 -32.61
CA MET A 1 -104.50 32.38 -33.49
C MET A 1 -103.15 31.77 -33.72
N ASP A 2 -102.76 30.86 -32.90
CA ASP A 2 -101.48 30.12 -33.04
C ASP A 2 -101.70 28.90 -33.95
N GLN A 3 -101.13 28.85 -35.09
CA GLN A 3 -101.08 27.63 -35.92
C GLN A 3 -99.91 26.76 -35.49
N ALA A 4 -100.25 25.59 -34.97
CA ALA A 4 -99.31 24.58 -34.63
C ALA A 4 -98.59 24.01 -35.89
N LEU A 5 -97.30 24.14 -35.95
CA LEU A 5 -96.42 23.58 -36.99
C LEU A 5 -96.46 22.05 -37.02
N SER A 6 -96.70 21.44 -38.17
CA SER A 6 -96.80 20.00 -38.32
C SER A 6 -95.56 19.20 -37.90
N PRO A 7 -95.64 17.98 -37.33
CA PRO A 7 -94.55 17.20 -36.73
C PRO A 7 -93.51 16.77 -37.70
N THR A 8 -93.74 16.84 -39.01
CA THR A 8 -92.76 16.49 -40.08
C THR A 8 -91.69 17.56 -40.28
N ILE A 9 -91.97 18.83 -40.04
CA ILE A 9 -90.93 19.93 -40.19
C ILE A 9 -90.00 19.91 -38.99
N ILE A 10 -90.43 19.53 -37.79
CA ILE A 10 -89.57 19.45 -36.60
C ILE A 10 -88.55 18.27 -36.73
N LYS A 11 -88.95 17.16 -37.27
CA LYS A 11 -88.01 16.00 -37.54
C LYS A 11 -86.99 16.34 -38.56
N ARG A 12 -87.33 17.08 -39.61
CA ARG A 12 -86.37 17.49 -40.69
C ARG A 12 -85.37 18.50 -40.19
N ARG A 13 -85.77 19.46 -39.35
CA ARG A 13 -84.87 20.44 -38.70
C ARG A 13 -83.89 19.75 -37.71
N ARG A 14 -84.39 18.82 -36.86
CA ARG A 14 -83.50 18.08 -35.96
C ARG A 14 -82.47 17.20 -36.66
N ARG A 15 -82.83 16.59 -37.80
CA ARG A 15 -81.88 15.84 -38.65
C ARG A 15 -80.84 16.76 -39.32
N ALA A 16 -81.26 17.94 -39.73
CA ALA A 16 -80.31 18.94 -40.32
C ALA A 16 -79.40 19.54 -39.27
N THR A 17 -79.84 19.77 -38.04
CA THR A 17 -78.99 20.27 -36.94
C THR A 17 -78.03 19.19 -36.41
N LEU A 18 -78.46 17.91 -36.37
CA LEU A 18 -77.53 16.82 -36.03
C LEU A 18 -76.49 16.57 -37.13
N ALA A 19 -76.89 16.71 -38.40
CA ALA A 19 -75.95 16.60 -39.50
C ALA A 19 -74.95 17.78 -39.54
N ALA A 20 -75.43 18.99 -39.23
CA ALA A 20 -74.53 20.16 -39.14
C ALA A 20 -73.61 20.09 -37.94
N ALA A 21 -74.11 19.58 -36.73
CA ALA A 21 -73.23 19.33 -35.57
C ALA A 21 -72.21 18.26 -35.83
N GLY A 22 -72.57 17.15 -36.51
CA GLY A 22 -71.64 16.12 -36.94
C GLY A 22 -70.53 16.62 -37.94
N ALA A 23 -70.91 17.46 -38.89
CA ALA A 23 -70.01 18.07 -39.80
C ALA A 23 -69.03 19.10 -39.13
N ALA A 24 -69.57 19.86 -38.15
CA ALA A 24 -68.72 20.77 -37.36
C ALA A 24 -67.77 20.02 -36.48
N LEU A 25 -68.18 18.88 -35.87
CA LEU A 25 -67.29 18.02 -35.08
C LEU A 25 -66.20 17.35 -35.94
N ALA A 26 -66.56 16.88 -37.15
CA ALA A 26 -65.63 16.34 -38.10
C ALA A 26 -64.60 17.37 -38.62
N LEU A 27 -65.08 18.59 -38.86
CA LEU A 27 -64.21 19.72 -39.25
C LEU A 27 -63.30 20.17 -38.12
N SER A 28 -63.77 20.20 -36.87
CA SER A 28 -62.93 20.50 -35.69
C SER A 28 -61.90 19.38 -35.43
N CYS A 29 -62.27 18.11 -35.54
CA CYS A 29 -61.29 17.00 -35.49
C CYS A 29 -60.24 17.05 -36.60
N ALA A 30 -60.67 17.37 -37.84
CA ALA A 30 -59.76 17.53 -38.97
C ALA A 30 -58.84 18.76 -38.79
N ALA A 31 -59.38 19.86 -38.23
CA ALA A 31 -58.58 21.05 -37.95
C ALA A 31 -57.55 20.79 -36.82
N VAL A 32 -57.96 20.11 -35.72
CA VAL A 32 -57.06 19.68 -34.65
C VAL A 32 -55.98 18.72 -35.18
N TRP A 33 -56.37 17.78 -36.06
CA TRP A 33 -55.40 16.87 -36.71
C TRP A 33 -54.43 17.62 -37.64
N ALA A 34 -54.92 18.58 -38.43
CA ALA A 34 -54.13 19.41 -39.32
C ALA A 34 -53.15 20.33 -38.57
N VAL A 35 -53.62 20.94 -37.44
CA VAL A 35 -52.79 21.76 -36.56
C VAL A 35 -51.73 20.91 -35.85
N ASN A 36 -52.09 19.76 -35.30
CA ASN A 36 -51.12 18.83 -34.71
C ASN A 36 -50.06 18.36 -35.73
N ARG A 37 -50.48 18.20 -36.98
CA ARG A 37 -49.55 17.82 -38.08
C ARG A 37 -48.69 18.98 -38.56
N ALA A 38 -49.16 20.22 -38.44
CA ALA A 38 -48.41 21.42 -38.83
C ALA A 38 -47.41 21.90 -37.77
N VAL A 39 -47.64 21.60 -36.50
CA VAL A 39 -46.85 22.04 -35.33
C VAL A 39 -45.71 21.04 -34.99
N ALA A 40 -45.53 19.94 -35.75
CA ALA A 40 -44.38 19.03 -35.54
C ALA A 40 -43.09 19.81 -35.79
N PRO A 41 -42.18 19.94 -34.80
CA PRO A 41 -40.95 20.68 -34.96
C PRO A 41 -40.12 20.04 -36.08
N SER A 42 -39.52 20.86 -36.93
CA SER A 42 -38.54 20.44 -37.94
C SER A 42 -37.13 20.65 -37.39
N ALA A 43 -36.30 19.64 -37.49
CA ALA A 43 -34.87 19.72 -37.21
C ALA A 43 -34.11 19.55 -38.53
N GLY A 44 -33.10 20.39 -38.76
CA GLY A 44 -32.23 20.22 -39.92
C GLY A 44 -31.44 18.92 -39.85
N ALA A 45 -31.29 18.22 -40.96
CA ALA A 45 -30.51 16.98 -41.01
C ALA A 45 -29.06 17.17 -40.50
N ALA A 46 -28.52 18.38 -40.61
CA ALA A 46 -27.18 18.73 -40.09
C ALA A 46 -27.11 18.87 -38.57
N GLU A 47 -28.26 19.05 -37.86
CA GLU A 47 -28.30 19.18 -36.40
C GLU A 47 -28.48 17.83 -35.70
N LEU A 48 -28.88 16.78 -36.42
CA LEU A 48 -29.15 15.46 -35.86
C LEU A 48 -28.08 14.48 -36.28
N MET A 49 -27.26 14.06 -35.32
CA MET A 49 -26.35 12.92 -35.54
C MET A 49 -27.15 11.60 -35.44
N LEU A 50 -27.04 10.78 -36.47
CA LEU A 50 -27.70 9.48 -36.53
C LEU A 50 -26.71 8.36 -36.30
N GLY A 51 -27.10 7.38 -35.49
CA GLY A 51 -26.38 6.15 -35.27
C GLY A 51 -27.20 4.96 -35.80
N GLU A 52 -26.58 4.09 -36.57
CA GLU A 52 -27.20 2.84 -37.02
C GLU A 52 -27.03 1.74 -35.98
N VAL A 53 -28.09 1.05 -35.65
CA VAL A 53 -28.07 -0.11 -34.75
C VAL A 53 -27.53 -1.30 -35.51
N ARG A 54 -26.42 -1.87 -35.06
CA ARG A 54 -25.76 -3.02 -35.70
C ARG A 54 -25.60 -4.15 -34.70
N ARG A 55 -25.47 -5.39 -35.20
CA ARG A 55 -25.00 -6.51 -34.37
C ARG A 55 -23.49 -6.46 -34.23
N GLY A 56 -22.99 -6.45 -33.00
CA GLY A 56 -21.56 -6.39 -32.71
C GLY A 56 -21.22 -6.96 -31.35
N SER A 57 -19.94 -6.93 -31.01
CA SER A 57 -19.50 -7.17 -29.63
C SER A 57 -19.42 -5.87 -28.87
N ILE A 58 -19.75 -5.91 -27.59
CA ILE A 58 -19.61 -4.77 -26.69
C ILE A 58 -18.96 -5.24 -25.39
N ASP A 59 -18.02 -4.46 -24.89
CA ASP A 59 -17.40 -4.68 -23.62
C ASP A 59 -18.17 -3.87 -22.55
N ASP A 60 -18.66 -4.56 -21.51
CA ASP A 60 -19.23 -3.88 -20.36
C ASP A 60 -18.10 -3.34 -19.49
N THR A 61 -17.87 -2.04 -19.59
CA THR A 61 -16.76 -1.40 -18.92
C THR A 61 -17.18 -0.69 -17.63
N ILE A 62 -16.30 -0.74 -16.63
CA ILE A 62 -16.40 0.05 -15.41
C ILE A 62 -15.30 1.10 -15.48
N GLY A 63 -15.68 2.38 -15.52
CA GLY A 63 -14.75 3.49 -15.52
C GLY A 63 -14.14 3.71 -14.14
N ALA A 64 -12.84 3.87 -14.12
CA ALA A 64 -12.05 4.27 -12.95
C ALA A 64 -11.08 5.37 -13.36
N THR A 65 -10.80 6.29 -12.45
CA THR A 65 -9.76 7.31 -12.66
C THR A 65 -8.45 6.82 -12.04
N GLY A 66 -7.36 6.90 -12.77
CA GLY A 66 -6.07 6.39 -12.33
C GLY A 66 -4.93 7.42 -12.42
N ILE A 67 -3.85 7.08 -11.74
CA ILE A 67 -2.55 7.74 -11.89
C ILE A 67 -1.48 6.70 -12.18
N ILE A 68 -0.55 7.07 -13.05
CA ILE A 68 0.65 6.27 -13.32
C ILE A 68 1.59 6.42 -12.13
N ILE A 69 2.02 5.30 -11.57
CA ILE A 69 3.02 5.26 -10.50
C ILE A 69 4.15 4.29 -10.87
N PRO A 70 5.38 4.50 -10.41
CA PRO A 70 6.45 3.52 -10.58
C PRO A 70 6.10 2.20 -9.89
N VAL A 71 6.58 1.09 -10.42
CA VAL A 71 6.42 -0.22 -9.77
C VAL A 71 7.21 -0.27 -8.47
N HIS A 72 8.41 0.34 -8.48
CA HIS A 72 9.29 0.43 -7.33
C HIS A 72 9.64 1.88 -7.02
N GLU A 73 9.34 2.29 -5.81
CA GLU A 73 9.66 3.61 -5.26
C GLU A 73 10.02 3.45 -3.79
N GLU A 74 11.15 4.00 -3.38
CA GLU A 74 11.58 3.95 -1.99
C GLU A 74 11.81 5.36 -1.45
N GLN A 75 11.31 5.56 -0.26
CA GLN A 75 11.46 6.79 0.50
C GLN A 75 12.52 6.57 1.56
N VAL A 76 13.57 7.38 1.55
CA VAL A 76 14.65 7.33 2.52
C VAL A 76 14.41 8.39 3.60
N PRO A 77 14.02 7.97 4.81
CA PRO A 77 13.85 8.88 5.93
C PRO A 77 15.17 9.20 6.62
N SER A 78 15.24 10.33 7.32
CA SER A 78 16.36 10.65 8.20
C SER A 78 16.40 9.70 9.40
N PRO A 79 17.53 9.07 9.71
CA PRO A 79 17.67 8.20 10.88
C PRO A 79 17.79 8.97 12.21
N VAL A 80 18.12 10.25 12.14
CA VAL A 80 18.38 11.10 13.31
C VAL A 80 17.78 12.49 13.11
N GLN A 81 17.54 13.19 14.20
CA GLN A 81 17.27 14.62 14.19
C GLN A 81 18.60 15.38 14.05
N THR A 82 18.78 16.05 12.92
CA THR A 82 20.03 16.73 12.59
C THR A 82 19.82 17.81 11.52
N ARG A 83 20.87 18.17 10.78
CA ARG A 83 20.83 19.09 9.64
C ARG A 83 21.46 18.44 8.43
N VAL A 84 21.06 18.90 7.24
CA VAL A 84 21.73 18.53 5.99
C VAL A 84 23.12 19.19 6.00
N ALA A 85 24.17 18.38 5.97
CA ALA A 85 25.54 18.87 5.94
C ALA A 85 25.99 19.20 4.51
N LYS A 86 25.71 18.30 3.54
CA LYS A 86 26.10 18.46 2.14
C LYS A 86 25.19 17.69 1.20
N VAL A 87 24.94 18.28 0.04
CA VAL A 87 24.13 17.69 -1.03
C VAL A 87 25.03 17.31 -2.21
N HIS A 88 24.97 16.03 -2.64
CA HIS A 88 25.82 15.49 -3.72
C HIS A 88 25.06 15.20 -5.02
N ALA A 89 23.73 15.03 -4.96
CA ALA A 89 22.90 14.70 -6.10
C ALA A 89 21.76 15.74 -6.28
N ARG A 90 21.13 15.74 -7.46
CA ARG A 90 20.00 16.63 -7.77
C ARG A 90 18.78 15.82 -8.19
N PRO A 91 17.56 16.26 -7.83
CA PRO A 91 16.34 15.67 -8.38
C PRO A 91 16.36 15.65 -9.91
N GLY A 92 15.87 14.56 -10.50
CA GLY A 92 15.94 14.30 -11.94
C GLY A 92 17.22 13.61 -12.40
N GLN A 93 18.21 13.38 -11.54
CA GLN A 93 19.42 12.64 -11.84
C GLN A 93 19.21 11.13 -11.74
N GLN A 94 19.76 10.37 -12.67
CA GLN A 94 19.85 8.92 -12.56
C GLN A 94 20.99 8.55 -11.60
N VAL A 95 20.70 7.69 -10.64
CA VAL A 95 21.61 7.26 -9.57
C VAL A 95 21.73 5.74 -9.54
N ALA A 96 22.94 5.27 -9.30
CA ALA A 96 23.18 3.84 -9.09
C ALA A 96 22.97 3.45 -7.63
N ALA A 97 22.68 2.18 -7.36
CA ALA A 97 22.60 1.63 -6.02
C ALA A 97 23.85 1.96 -5.20
N GLY A 98 23.69 2.44 -3.97
CA GLY A 98 24.78 2.86 -3.09
C GLY A 98 25.37 4.24 -3.40
N ALA A 99 24.96 4.94 -4.46
CA ALA A 99 25.42 6.29 -4.76
C ALA A 99 25.07 7.25 -3.63
N LEU A 100 26.00 8.10 -3.21
CA LEU A 100 25.83 9.08 -2.16
C LEU A 100 24.95 10.22 -2.67
N LEU A 101 23.82 10.45 -2.00
CA LEU A 101 22.82 11.47 -2.37
C LEU A 101 23.03 12.76 -1.56
N LEU A 102 23.09 12.62 -0.25
CA LEU A 102 23.39 13.71 0.67
C LEU A 102 24.06 13.18 1.95
N GLU A 103 24.73 14.05 2.67
CA GLU A 103 25.29 13.80 3.98
C GLU A 103 24.52 14.60 5.03
N LEU A 104 24.16 13.92 6.11
CA LEU A 104 23.61 14.53 7.31
C LEU A 104 24.73 14.88 8.29
N ASP A 105 24.59 15.93 9.05
CA ASP A 105 25.55 16.25 10.12
C ASP A 105 25.59 15.12 11.14
N SER A 106 26.72 14.49 11.27
CA SER A 106 26.96 13.31 12.09
C SER A 106 27.77 13.58 13.36
N GLN A 107 28.02 14.85 13.71
CA GLN A 107 28.88 15.20 14.84
C GLN A 107 28.41 14.59 16.16
N SER A 108 27.14 14.70 16.47
CA SER A 108 26.55 14.11 17.70
C SER A 108 26.65 12.58 17.71
N VAL A 109 26.41 11.94 16.56
CA VAL A 109 26.50 10.49 16.41
C VAL A 109 27.95 10.02 16.61
N ARG A 110 28.93 10.73 16.07
CA ARG A 110 30.37 10.45 16.25
C ARG A 110 30.81 10.59 17.70
N LEU A 111 30.40 11.65 18.38
CA LEU A 111 30.71 11.84 19.79
C LEU A 111 30.17 10.71 20.66
N GLU A 112 28.94 10.26 20.40
CA GLU A 112 28.36 9.15 21.14
C GLU A 112 29.10 7.82 20.84
N LEU A 113 29.52 7.62 19.59
CA LEU A 113 30.33 6.47 19.19
C LEU A 113 31.66 6.43 19.91
N GLU A 114 32.38 7.57 20.01
CA GLU A 114 33.63 7.68 20.78
C GLU A 114 33.41 7.39 22.26
N ARG A 115 32.33 7.93 22.87
CA ARG A 115 31.96 7.64 24.26
C ARG A 115 31.74 6.15 24.51
N LEU A 116 31.06 5.45 23.60
CA LEU A 116 30.82 4.01 23.71
C LEU A 116 32.12 3.20 23.56
N LYS A 117 33.04 3.62 22.68
CA LYS A 117 34.37 3.00 22.54
C LYS A 117 35.19 3.12 23.83
N GLU A 118 35.19 4.32 24.45
CA GLU A 118 35.88 4.54 25.73
C GLU A 118 35.28 3.67 26.84
N GLN A 119 33.96 3.58 26.93
CA GLN A 119 33.30 2.71 27.90
C GLN A 119 33.62 1.23 27.69
N LEU A 120 33.69 0.79 26.42
CA LEU A 120 34.09 -0.57 26.10
C LEU A 120 35.54 -0.83 26.54
N GLY A 121 36.45 0.10 26.27
CA GLY A 121 37.82 0.03 26.73
C GLY A 121 37.96 -0.04 28.26
N GLN A 122 37.17 0.73 29.00
CA GLN A 122 37.11 0.66 30.46
C GLN A 122 36.62 -0.72 30.93
N GLN A 123 35.60 -1.29 30.28
CA GLN A 123 35.09 -2.61 30.61
C GLN A 123 36.10 -3.73 30.30
N ASP A 124 36.85 -3.61 29.21
CA ASP A 124 37.94 -4.54 28.88
C ASP A 124 39.03 -4.53 29.95
N ASN A 125 39.45 -3.33 30.39
CA ASN A 125 40.42 -3.18 31.50
C ASN A 125 39.86 -3.78 32.81
N ARG A 126 38.56 -3.61 33.09
CA ARG A 126 37.93 -4.20 34.28
C ARG A 126 38.01 -5.73 34.26
N ILE A 127 37.74 -6.35 33.11
CA ILE A 127 37.85 -7.82 32.95
C ILE A 127 39.29 -8.28 33.18
N GLN A 128 40.26 -7.55 32.61
CA GLN A 128 41.70 -7.87 32.82
C GLN A 128 42.11 -7.76 34.29
N THR A 129 41.69 -6.69 34.99
CA THR A 129 41.94 -6.51 36.42
C THR A 129 41.37 -7.68 37.24
N LEU A 130 40.12 -8.08 36.99
CA LEU A 130 39.53 -9.24 37.67
C LEU A 130 40.28 -10.54 37.44
N ARG A 131 40.80 -10.74 36.22
CA ARG A 131 41.67 -11.93 35.93
C ARG A 131 42.99 -11.89 36.65
N LEU A 132 43.62 -10.74 36.72
CA LEU A 132 44.90 -10.57 37.44
C LEU A 132 44.70 -10.77 38.95
N GLU A 133 43.64 -10.20 39.54
CA GLU A 133 43.28 -10.38 40.93
C GLU A 133 43.03 -11.86 41.25
N GLN A 134 42.31 -12.59 40.37
CA GLN A 134 42.09 -14.01 40.49
C GLN A 134 43.40 -14.80 40.50
N GLU A 135 44.29 -14.53 39.56
CA GLU A 135 45.54 -15.22 39.45
C GLU A 135 46.45 -14.95 40.66
N GLN A 136 46.53 -13.72 41.14
CA GLN A 136 47.28 -13.34 42.34
C GLN A 136 46.73 -14.06 43.58
N LYS A 137 45.41 -14.08 43.76
CA LYS A 137 44.78 -14.76 44.90
C LYS A 137 44.97 -16.26 44.84
N ARG A 138 44.87 -16.85 43.63
CA ARG A 138 45.14 -18.28 43.41
C ARG A 138 46.57 -18.66 43.82
N LYS A 139 47.58 -17.86 43.42
CA LYS A 139 49.00 -18.08 43.79
C LYS A 139 49.19 -17.99 45.31
N GLN A 140 48.62 -16.99 45.93
CA GLN A 140 48.69 -16.82 47.39
C GLN A 140 48.13 -18.04 48.16
N LEU A 141 46.92 -18.50 47.73
CA LEU A 141 46.28 -19.65 48.33
C LEU A 141 47.07 -20.98 48.07
N ALA A 142 47.60 -21.12 46.86
CA ALA A 142 48.46 -22.28 46.51
C ALA A 142 49.70 -22.40 47.43
N SER A 143 50.42 -21.29 47.68
CA SER A 143 51.52 -21.23 48.59
C SER A 143 51.13 -21.56 50.03
N SER A 144 49.97 -21.05 50.48
CA SER A 144 49.43 -21.39 51.82
C SER A 144 49.10 -22.88 51.96
N ILE A 145 48.53 -23.49 50.93
CA ILE A 145 48.22 -24.94 50.90
C ILE A 145 49.52 -25.74 50.94
N GLU A 146 50.54 -25.37 50.21
CA GLU A 146 51.85 -26.04 50.21
C GLU A 146 52.49 -26.03 51.58
N LEU A 147 52.46 -24.89 52.29
CA LEU A 147 52.95 -24.77 53.67
C LEU A 147 52.16 -25.67 54.62
N LEU A 148 50.83 -25.70 54.52
CA LEU A 148 49.99 -26.57 55.36
C LEU A 148 50.22 -28.07 55.05
N GLN A 149 50.52 -28.43 53.82
CA GLN A 149 50.85 -29.81 53.44
C GLN A 149 52.16 -30.25 54.09
N LEU A 150 53.20 -29.40 54.13
CA LEU A 150 54.43 -29.66 54.82
C LEU A 150 54.24 -29.80 56.35
N ASP A 151 53.39 -28.92 56.95
CA ASP A 151 53.06 -29.00 58.36
C ASP A 151 52.31 -30.31 58.70
N LEU A 152 51.37 -30.71 57.84
CA LEU A 152 50.66 -32.00 57.98
C LEU A 152 51.62 -33.19 57.92
N GLN A 153 52.61 -33.14 56.98
CA GLN A 153 53.64 -34.19 56.96
C GLN A 153 54.44 -34.25 58.25
N ALA A 154 54.85 -33.11 58.82
CA ALA A 154 55.60 -33.03 60.06
C ALA A 154 54.75 -33.52 61.28
N THR A 155 53.52 -33.12 61.37
CA THR A 155 52.59 -33.55 62.46
C THR A 155 52.28 -35.04 62.35
N ARG A 156 52.05 -35.59 61.14
CA ARG A 156 51.92 -37.06 60.96
C ARG A 156 53.16 -37.86 61.35
N ALA A 157 54.36 -37.36 61.00
CA ALA A 157 55.63 -37.98 61.39
C ALA A 157 55.81 -37.99 62.93
N ARG A 158 55.36 -36.91 63.64
CA ARG A 158 55.35 -36.83 65.10
C ARG A 158 54.38 -37.81 65.68
N LEU A 159 53.18 -37.93 65.17
CA LEU A 159 52.15 -38.90 65.58
C LEU A 159 52.69 -40.35 65.48
N LEU A 160 53.25 -40.72 64.32
CA LEU A 160 53.82 -42.06 64.14
C LEU A 160 54.93 -42.38 65.17
N ARG A 161 55.77 -41.42 65.45
CA ARG A 161 56.80 -41.54 66.51
C ARG A 161 56.20 -41.70 67.85
N SER A 162 55.19 -40.93 68.28
CA SER A 162 54.44 -41.02 69.53
C SER A 162 53.75 -42.37 69.65
N GLN A 163 53.14 -42.92 68.62
CA GLN A 163 52.51 -44.21 68.55
C GLN A 163 53.55 -45.34 68.81
N THR A 164 54.74 -45.23 68.17
CA THR A 164 55.84 -46.22 68.38
C THR A 164 56.37 -46.18 69.79
N LEU A 165 56.64 -45.03 70.36
CA LEU A 165 57.11 -44.84 71.73
C LEU A 165 56.08 -45.27 72.75
N ARG A 166 54.75 -45.05 72.50
CA ARG A 166 53.68 -45.52 73.38
C ARG A 166 53.64 -47.04 73.49
N LYS A 167 53.85 -47.74 72.37
CA LYS A 167 53.98 -49.25 72.40
C LYS A 167 55.15 -49.69 73.22
N ALA A 168 56.22 -48.92 73.32
CA ALA A 168 57.39 -49.13 74.11
C ALA A 168 57.28 -48.61 75.55
N GLY A 169 56.12 -48.04 75.97
CA GLY A 169 55.91 -47.47 77.30
C GLY A 169 56.55 -46.09 77.56
N GLY A 170 57.10 -45.41 76.54
CA GLY A 170 57.85 -44.21 76.72
C GLY A 170 57.10 -42.88 76.56
N VAL A 171 55.76 -42.92 76.31
CA VAL A 171 54.91 -41.73 76.18
C VAL A 171 53.56 -41.92 76.83
N SER A 172 52.96 -40.87 77.42
CA SER A 172 51.66 -40.89 78.07
C SER A 172 50.46 -41.04 77.10
N ALA A 173 49.30 -41.49 77.59
CA ALA A 173 48.12 -41.52 76.74
C ALA A 173 47.63 -40.14 76.35
N GLU A 174 47.87 -39.12 77.15
CA GLU A 174 47.54 -37.70 76.88
C GLU A 174 48.43 -37.13 75.82
N ASP A 175 49.73 -37.45 75.83
CA ASP A 175 50.66 -36.99 74.74
C ASP A 175 50.32 -37.62 73.38
N LEU A 176 49.91 -38.86 73.33
CA LEU A 176 49.43 -39.52 72.11
C LEU A 176 48.15 -38.84 71.60
N LEU A 177 47.15 -38.62 72.47
CA LEU A 177 45.90 -37.94 72.13
C LEU A 177 46.21 -36.51 71.58
N THR A 178 47.14 -35.78 72.23
CA THR A 178 47.54 -34.46 71.76
C THR A 178 48.17 -34.54 70.37
N ALA A 179 48.99 -35.53 70.07
CA ALA A 179 49.54 -35.71 68.74
C ALA A 179 48.45 -36.05 67.69
N GLU A 180 47.47 -36.84 68.02
CA GLU A 180 46.30 -37.15 67.16
C GLU A 180 45.47 -35.88 66.85
N LEU A 181 45.13 -35.15 67.91
CA LEU A 181 44.36 -33.90 67.75
C LEU A 181 45.13 -32.85 66.90
N ASN A 182 46.44 -32.78 67.01
CA ASN A 182 47.25 -31.89 66.18
C ASN A 182 47.18 -32.27 64.70
N VAL A 183 47.22 -33.53 64.35
CA VAL A 183 47.03 -34.00 62.96
C VAL A 183 45.65 -33.61 62.44
N GLN A 184 44.58 -33.93 63.22
CA GLN A 184 43.22 -33.57 62.83
C GLN A 184 43.05 -32.09 62.62
N ARG A 185 43.62 -31.25 63.48
CA ARG A 185 43.58 -29.82 63.38
C ARG A 185 44.21 -29.31 62.01
N THR A 186 45.39 -29.85 61.72
CA THR A 186 46.13 -29.47 60.50
C THR A 186 45.38 -29.95 59.23
N GLU A 187 44.73 -31.15 59.30
CA GLU A 187 43.88 -31.65 58.20
C GLU A 187 42.65 -30.77 57.97
N ILE A 188 42.01 -30.33 59.02
CA ILE A 188 40.87 -29.40 58.91
C ILE A 188 41.32 -28.07 58.31
N GLN A 189 42.44 -27.51 58.76
CA GLN A 189 43.01 -26.27 58.24
C GLN A 189 43.34 -26.39 56.76
N LEU A 190 43.92 -27.50 56.33
CA LEU A 190 44.23 -27.75 54.91
C LEU A 190 42.95 -27.83 54.06
N ARG A 191 41.94 -28.57 54.56
CA ARG A 191 40.64 -28.67 53.87
C ARG A 191 39.98 -27.31 53.72
N GLN A 192 39.91 -26.51 54.80
CA GLN A 192 39.36 -25.14 54.74
C GLN A 192 40.07 -24.26 53.70
N GLN A 193 41.39 -24.37 53.62
CA GLN A 193 42.15 -23.60 52.64
C GLN A 193 41.89 -24.08 51.19
N GLN A 194 41.69 -25.40 50.99
CA GLN A 194 41.31 -25.96 49.69
C GLN A 194 39.88 -25.53 49.29
N GLU A 195 38.94 -25.54 50.22
CA GLU A 195 37.57 -25.04 49.98
C GLU A 195 37.58 -23.57 49.62
N GLN A 196 38.40 -22.74 50.29
CA GLN A 196 38.55 -21.33 49.99
C GLN A 196 39.07 -21.07 48.57
N VAL A 197 39.92 -21.94 48.01
CA VAL A 197 40.38 -21.86 46.60
C VAL A 197 39.17 -21.99 45.65
N GLU A 198 38.31 -22.98 45.92
CA GLU A 198 37.16 -23.23 45.07
C GLU A 198 36.12 -22.10 45.16
N ASP A 199 35.89 -21.56 46.37
CA ASP A 199 34.97 -20.44 46.57
C ASP A 199 35.48 -19.17 45.87
N VAL A 200 36.76 -18.85 45.98
CA VAL A 200 37.39 -17.72 45.26
C VAL A 200 37.26 -17.90 43.75
N ARG A 201 37.51 -19.14 43.25
CA ARG A 201 37.38 -19.46 41.83
C ARG A 201 35.94 -19.21 41.35
N ARG A 202 34.92 -19.71 42.03
CA ARG A 202 33.50 -19.55 41.70
C ARG A 202 33.09 -18.10 41.72
N THR A 203 33.39 -17.38 42.77
CA THR A 203 33.03 -15.98 42.95
C THR A 203 33.64 -15.11 41.87
N THR A 204 34.95 -15.29 41.60
CA THR A 204 35.61 -14.49 40.55
C THR A 204 35.13 -14.89 39.17
N ALA A 205 34.84 -16.15 38.87
CA ALA A 205 34.25 -16.57 37.63
C ALA A 205 32.91 -15.87 37.36
N SER A 206 32.04 -15.83 38.39
CA SER A 206 30.75 -15.08 38.29
C SER A 206 30.92 -13.60 38.05
N HIS A 207 31.91 -12.94 38.69
CA HIS A 207 32.24 -11.54 38.46
C HIS A 207 32.73 -11.28 37.04
N ILE A 208 33.60 -12.16 36.51
CA ILE A 208 34.11 -12.09 35.13
C ILE A 208 32.96 -12.29 34.13
N GLU A 209 32.09 -13.28 34.38
CA GLU A 209 30.91 -13.50 33.52
C GLU A 209 29.96 -12.30 33.49
N GLY A 210 29.66 -11.70 34.65
CA GLY A 210 28.89 -10.47 34.73
C GLY A 210 29.55 -9.30 33.98
N ALA A 211 30.86 -9.15 34.09
CA ALA A 211 31.61 -8.13 33.37
C ALA A 211 31.62 -8.39 31.84
N GLN A 212 31.72 -9.67 31.40
CA GLN A 212 31.62 -10.04 29.99
C GLN A 212 30.22 -9.79 29.42
N LEU A 213 29.16 -10.03 30.19
CA LEU A 213 27.81 -9.70 29.78
C LEU A 213 27.66 -8.19 29.54
N GLN A 214 28.18 -7.35 30.45
CA GLN A 214 28.19 -5.90 30.29
C GLN A 214 29.00 -5.48 29.05
N GLN A 215 30.16 -6.09 28.79
CA GLN A 215 30.94 -5.88 27.59
C GLN A 215 30.15 -6.20 26.32
N SER A 216 29.39 -7.32 26.32
CA SER A 216 28.53 -7.72 25.20
C SER A 216 27.45 -6.70 24.91
N ILE A 217 26.82 -6.12 25.95
CA ILE A 217 25.84 -5.05 25.83
C ILE A 217 26.45 -3.82 25.17
N LEU A 218 27.60 -3.37 25.65
CA LEU A 218 28.32 -2.22 25.08
C LEU A 218 28.73 -2.44 23.62
N ARG A 219 29.17 -3.65 23.25
CA ARG A 219 29.47 -4.00 21.86
C ARG A 219 28.26 -3.90 20.94
N LYS A 220 27.08 -4.36 21.40
CA LYS A 220 25.82 -4.23 20.64
C LYS A 220 25.43 -2.77 20.47
N GLN A 221 25.55 -1.95 21.52
CA GLN A 221 25.29 -0.51 21.45
C GLN A 221 26.26 0.18 20.48
N LEU A 222 27.53 -0.19 20.51
CA LEU A 222 28.54 0.33 19.58
C LEU A 222 28.19 0.00 18.14
N ALA A 223 27.86 -1.26 17.84
CA ALA A 223 27.45 -1.70 16.49
C ALA A 223 26.19 -0.95 16.00
N GLN A 224 25.22 -0.73 16.88
CA GLN A 224 24.02 0.07 16.56
C GLN A 224 24.40 1.52 16.23
N GLN A 225 25.32 2.11 16.97
CA GLN A 225 25.75 3.48 16.73
C GLN A 225 26.59 3.62 15.45
N GLU A 226 27.38 2.58 15.09
CA GLU A 226 28.11 2.52 13.82
C GLU A 226 27.16 2.42 12.62
N ASP A 227 26.11 1.60 12.71
CA ASP A 227 25.04 1.53 11.69
C ASP A 227 24.33 2.87 11.54
N LEU A 228 24.02 3.53 12.67
CA LEU A 228 23.40 4.84 12.67
C LEU A 228 24.30 5.88 11.98
N LEU A 229 25.61 5.87 12.25
CA LEU A 229 26.58 6.73 11.59
C LEU A 229 26.64 6.44 10.06
N ALA A 230 26.64 5.18 9.66
CA ALA A 230 26.62 4.82 8.25
C ALA A 230 25.38 5.35 7.53
N ARG A 231 24.22 5.30 8.18
CA ARG A 231 22.93 5.82 7.65
C ARG A 231 22.86 7.35 7.59
N THR A 232 23.75 8.10 8.26
CA THR A 232 23.84 9.55 8.07
C THR A 232 24.38 9.93 6.69
N GLN A 233 25.05 9.01 6.01
CA GLN A 233 25.34 9.08 4.59
C GLN A 233 24.16 8.50 3.81
N VAL A 234 23.25 9.36 3.39
CA VAL A 234 22.05 8.96 2.65
C VAL A 234 22.45 8.50 1.25
N ARG A 235 22.26 7.21 0.98
CA ARG A 235 22.62 6.56 -0.30
C ARG A 235 21.38 6.07 -1.02
N ALA A 236 21.48 5.94 -2.34
CA ALA A 236 20.43 5.37 -3.17
C ALA A 236 20.25 3.87 -2.84
N PRO A 237 19.02 3.41 -2.53
CA PRO A 237 18.78 2.01 -2.18
C PRO A 237 18.89 1.06 -3.38
N PHE A 238 18.61 1.54 -4.59
CA PHE A 238 18.65 0.80 -5.85
C PHE A 238 18.93 1.73 -7.03
N ASP A 239 19.18 1.13 -8.22
CA ASP A 239 19.39 1.88 -9.47
C ASP A 239 18.09 2.53 -9.92
N GLY A 240 18.04 3.86 -9.96
CA GLY A 240 16.82 4.56 -10.28
C GLY A 240 17.01 6.06 -10.52
N MET A 241 15.92 6.78 -10.58
CA MET A 241 15.93 8.23 -10.67
C MET A 241 15.60 8.85 -9.31
N LEU A 242 16.40 9.83 -8.91
CA LEU A 242 16.15 10.65 -7.73
C LEU A 242 14.98 11.59 -8.01
N THR A 243 13.80 11.28 -7.48
CA THR A 243 12.58 12.07 -7.75
C THR A 243 12.37 13.21 -6.78
N TRP A 244 12.97 13.10 -5.58
CA TRP A 244 12.93 14.16 -4.58
C TRP A 244 14.15 14.06 -3.65
N LEU A 245 14.65 15.21 -3.19
CA LEU A 245 15.78 15.34 -2.27
C LEU A 245 15.62 16.60 -1.42
N ALA A 246 16.00 16.54 -0.14
CA ALA A 246 16.18 17.71 0.70
C ALA A 246 17.42 18.49 0.22
N GLN A 247 17.22 19.63 -0.46
CA GLN A 247 18.29 20.33 -1.19
C GLN A 247 18.96 21.44 -0.41
N GLU A 248 18.39 21.89 0.70
CA GLU A 248 18.90 23.04 1.45
C GLU A 248 19.96 22.59 2.46
N GLU A 249 21.23 22.87 2.17
CA GLU A 249 22.31 22.67 3.12
C GLU A 249 22.11 23.56 4.36
N GLY A 250 22.28 22.98 5.54
CA GLY A 250 21.97 23.61 6.82
C GLY A 250 20.51 23.48 7.29
N ALA A 251 19.59 22.99 6.44
CA ALA A 251 18.21 22.77 6.83
C ALA A 251 18.10 21.71 7.93
N ALA A 252 17.25 21.98 8.93
CA ALA A 252 16.97 21.02 10.00
C ALA A 252 16.09 19.88 9.48
N VAL A 253 16.41 18.67 9.90
CA VAL A 253 15.69 17.45 9.54
C VAL A 253 15.32 16.71 10.82
N ALA A 254 14.05 16.38 10.98
CA ALA A 254 13.57 15.56 12.08
C ALA A 254 13.83 14.07 11.82
N MET A 255 13.93 13.27 12.88
CA MET A 255 13.97 11.82 12.79
C MET A 255 12.70 11.30 12.09
N GLY A 256 12.86 10.42 11.09
CA GLY A 256 11.75 9.90 10.29
C GLY A 256 11.27 10.82 9.15
N GLN A 257 11.77 12.06 9.08
CA GLN A 257 11.43 12.96 7.98
C GLN A 257 12.06 12.47 6.67
N LEU A 258 11.29 12.51 5.58
CA LEU A 258 11.76 12.17 4.25
C LEU A 258 12.94 13.07 3.84
N VAL A 259 14.06 12.47 3.43
CA VAL A 259 15.26 13.20 2.95
C VAL A 259 15.58 12.89 1.50
N ALA A 260 15.19 11.72 0.98
CA ALA A 260 15.34 11.38 -0.42
C ALA A 260 14.23 10.43 -0.88
N ARG A 261 13.93 10.45 -2.18
CA ARG A 261 13.01 9.50 -2.83
C ARG A 261 13.62 9.07 -4.16
N VAL A 262 13.80 7.76 -4.30
CA VAL A 262 14.32 7.13 -5.53
C VAL A 262 13.21 6.27 -6.12
N SER A 263 13.00 6.37 -7.44
CA SER A 263 11.96 5.67 -8.16
C SER A 263 12.52 4.98 -9.39
N ASP A 264 12.11 3.75 -9.66
CA ASP A 264 12.35 3.09 -10.95
C ASP A 264 11.39 3.65 -12.00
N LEU A 265 11.88 4.52 -12.86
CA LEU A 265 11.08 5.12 -13.94
C LEU A 265 11.11 4.32 -15.25
N HIS A 266 11.61 3.07 -15.24
CA HIS A 266 11.54 2.18 -16.38
C HIS A 266 10.26 1.33 -16.36
N ASN A 267 9.69 1.08 -15.18
CA ASN A 267 8.54 0.24 -15.01
C ASN A 267 7.42 0.97 -14.27
N TYR A 268 6.28 1.09 -14.93
CA TYR A 268 5.11 1.76 -14.40
C TYR A 268 3.92 0.81 -14.22
N ARG A 269 3.06 1.15 -13.27
CA ARG A 269 1.73 0.57 -13.07
C ARG A 269 0.71 1.68 -12.87
N VAL A 270 -0.56 1.36 -12.95
CA VAL A 270 -1.64 2.32 -12.68
C VAL A 270 -2.22 2.05 -11.30
N GLU A 271 -2.28 3.08 -10.47
CA GLU A 271 -3.14 3.10 -9.30
C GLU A 271 -4.46 3.75 -9.71
N ALA A 272 -5.53 2.97 -9.82
CA ALA A 272 -6.83 3.45 -10.21
C ALA A 272 -7.80 3.46 -9.03
N THR A 273 -8.73 4.39 -9.04
CA THR A 273 -9.76 4.56 -8.03
C THR A 273 -11.13 4.45 -8.67
N LEU A 274 -11.98 3.61 -8.12
CA LEU A 274 -13.36 3.43 -8.57
C LEU A 274 -14.33 3.53 -7.40
N SER A 275 -15.62 3.80 -7.70
CA SER A 275 -16.66 3.79 -6.67
C SER A 275 -16.85 2.39 -6.08
N ASP A 276 -17.05 2.32 -4.75
CA ASP A 276 -17.32 1.08 -4.00
C ASP A 276 -18.53 0.31 -4.52
N PHE A 277 -19.51 1.01 -5.09
CA PHE A 277 -20.68 0.41 -5.75
C PHE A 277 -20.28 -0.56 -6.86
N HIS A 278 -19.20 -0.28 -7.58
CA HIS A 278 -18.70 -1.12 -8.67
C HIS A 278 -17.63 -2.14 -8.23
N ALA A 279 -17.08 -1.99 -7.03
CA ALA A 279 -15.97 -2.81 -6.53
C ALA A 279 -16.29 -4.32 -6.53
N ARG A 280 -17.55 -4.69 -6.25
CA ARG A 280 -17.98 -6.10 -6.23
C ARG A 280 -17.98 -6.79 -7.62
N ARG A 281 -17.91 -6.00 -8.69
CA ARG A 281 -17.92 -6.50 -10.07
C ARG A 281 -16.51 -6.57 -10.67
N VAL A 282 -15.51 -6.10 -9.93
CA VAL A 282 -14.12 -6.11 -10.37
C VAL A 282 -13.40 -7.30 -9.72
N GLU A 283 -12.71 -8.06 -10.54
CA GLU A 283 -11.98 -9.25 -10.13
C GLU A 283 -10.52 -9.18 -10.58
N HIS A 284 -9.66 -9.91 -9.89
CA HIS A 284 -8.26 -10.05 -10.26
C HIS A 284 -8.13 -10.65 -11.67
N GLY A 285 -7.22 -10.11 -12.47
CA GLY A 285 -6.94 -10.60 -13.83
C GLY A 285 -7.84 -10.03 -14.92
N GLN A 286 -8.89 -9.27 -14.59
CA GLN A 286 -9.72 -8.60 -15.58
C GLN A 286 -8.90 -7.66 -16.44
N ALA A 287 -9.19 -7.64 -17.74
CA ALA A 287 -8.55 -6.76 -18.68
C ALA A 287 -8.96 -5.30 -18.43
N VAL A 288 -7.99 -4.40 -18.56
CA VAL A 288 -8.17 -2.96 -18.39
C VAL A 288 -7.62 -2.24 -19.62
N LEU A 289 -8.41 -1.34 -20.15
CA LEU A 289 -7.96 -0.38 -21.17
C LEU A 289 -7.64 0.94 -20.48
N VAL A 290 -6.37 1.33 -20.51
CA VAL A 290 -5.89 2.58 -19.92
C VAL A 290 -5.75 3.61 -21.03
N GLU A 291 -6.43 4.73 -20.88
CA GLU A 291 -6.54 5.78 -21.90
C GLU A 291 -6.06 7.12 -21.37
N GLN A 292 -5.31 7.85 -22.20
CA GLN A 292 -4.91 9.24 -21.94
C GLN A 292 -4.78 9.97 -23.27
N GLY A 293 -5.79 10.77 -23.63
CA GLY A 293 -5.85 11.39 -24.95
C GLY A 293 -5.85 10.34 -26.07
N ALA A 294 -4.84 10.37 -26.93
CA ALA A 294 -4.67 9.40 -28.01
C ALA A 294 -3.94 8.11 -27.58
N LEU A 295 -3.35 8.08 -26.39
CA LEU A 295 -2.63 6.93 -25.88
C LEU A 295 -3.62 5.90 -25.33
N GLN A 296 -3.54 4.66 -25.84
CA GLN A 296 -4.31 3.52 -25.35
C GLN A 296 -3.34 2.38 -25.01
N LEU A 297 -3.34 1.97 -23.76
CA LEU A 297 -2.51 0.87 -23.24
C LEU A 297 -3.42 -0.21 -22.66
N LYS A 298 -3.03 -1.45 -22.87
CA LYS A 298 -3.70 -2.62 -22.26
C LYS A 298 -3.01 -2.98 -20.96
N GLY A 299 -3.80 -3.50 -20.05
CA GLY A 299 -3.31 -4.02 -18.78
C GLY A 299 -4.30 -4.96 -18.12
N LYS A 300 -4.00 -5.36 -16.90
CA LYS A 300 -4.84 -6.26 -16.11
C LYS A 300 -4.93 -5.81 -14.68
N VAL A 301 -6.06 -6.01 -14.05
CA VAL A 301 -6.23 -5.80 -12.60
C VAL A 301 -5.29 -6.76 -11.87
N HIS A 302 -4.33 -6.21 -11.15
CA HIS A 302 -3.37 -6.98 -10.36
C HIS A 302 -3.84 -7.19 -8.93
N THR A 303 -4.29 -6.12 -8.27
CA THR A 303 -4.72 -6.18 -6.86
C THR A 303 -5.83 -5.17 -6.63
N ILE A 304 -6.81 -5.56 -5.85
CA ILE A 304 -7.85 -4.68 -5.34
C ILE A 304 -7.55 -4.47 -3.87
N LEU A 305 -7.33 -3.22 -3.46
CA LEU A 305 -7.07 -2.90 -2.06
C LEU A 305 -8.39 -2.98 -1.27
N PRO A 306 -8.46 -3.74 -0.17
CA PRO A 306 -9.71 -4.00 0.54
C PRO A 306 -10.26 -2.79 1.30
N GLU A 307 -9.51 -1.71 1.38
CA GLU A 307 -9.86 -0.50 2.12
C GLU A 307 -10.76 0.42 1.28
N ILE A 308 -11.91 0.79 1.85
CA ILE A 308 -12.81 1.78 1.26
C ILE A 308 -12.53 3.13 1.92
N GLN A 309 -12.09 4.10 1.12
CA GLN A 309 -11.85 5.47 1.56
C GLN A 309 -12.78 6.42 0.80
N ASN A 310 -13.58 7.19 1.52
CA ASN A 310 -14.52 8.16 0.94
C ASN A 310 -15.44 7.57 -0.15
N GLY A 311 -15.98 6.34 0.05
CA GLY A 311 -16.85 5.67 -0.92
C GLY A 311 -16.12 5.20 -2.18
N THR A 312 -14.80 5.09 -2.15
CA THR A 312 -13.98 4.62 -3.27
C THR A 312 -13.05 3.49 -2.86
N VAL A 313 -12.74 2.63 -3.81
CA VAL A 313 -11.81 1.51 -3.69
C VAL A 313 -10.64 1.74 -4.64
N LYS A 314 -9.44 1.51 -4.16
CA LYS A 314 -8.22 1.56 -4.96
C LYS A 314 -7.88 0.20 -5.54
N LEU A 315 -7.37 0.19 -6.74
CA LEU A 315 -6.86 -1.02 -7.41
C LEU A 315 -5.54 -0.71 -8.12
N LEU A 316 -4.72 -1.73 -8.23
CA LEU A 316 -3.47 -1.68 -8.97
C LEU A 316 -3.65 -2.42 -10.29
N VAL A 317 -3.29 -1.78 -11.38
CA VAL A 317 -3.33 -2.34 -12.73
C VAL A 317 -1.90 -2.49 -13.24
N THR A 318 -1.55 -3.69 -13.64
CA THR A 318 -0.29 -3.96 -14.36
C THR A 318 -0.50 -3.70 -15.83
N LEU A 319 0.40 -2.95 -16.45
CA LEU A 319 0.39 -2.66 -17.87
C LEU A 319 1.10 -3.77 -18.64
N ASP A 320 0.61 -4.12 -19.84
CA ASP A 320 1.30 -5.05 -20.75
C ASP A 320 2.61 -4.44 -21.27
N GLN A 321 2.69 -3.11 -21.35
CA GLN A 321 3.86 -2.34 -21.72
C GLN A 321 4.23 -1.34 -20.60
N PRO A 322 4.86 -1.80 -19.52
CA PRO A 322 5.14 -0.97 -18.35
C PRO A 322 6.22 0.10 -18.61
N ASN A 323 7.00 -0.03 -19.69
CA ASN A 323 8.11 0.85 -20.07
C ASN A 323 7.77 1.77 -21.27
N HIS A 324 6.49 1.94 -21.59
CA HIS A 324 6.11 2.76 -22.74
C HIS A 324 6.60 4.21 -22.59
N PRO A 325 7.25 4.81 -23.62
CA PRO A 325 7.94 6.10 -23.54
C PRO A 325 7.04 7.31 -23.23
N ALA A 326 5.73 7.19 -23.46
CA ALA A 326 4.76 8.22 -23.12
C ALA A 326 4.36 8.21 -21.64
N LEU A 327 4.69 7.18 -20.87
CA LEU A 327 4.38 7.10 -19.45
C LEU A 327 5.23 8.09 -18.67
N ARG A 328 4.60 8.74 -17.69
CA ARG A 328 5.26 9.65 -16.74
C ARG A 328 4.68 9.42 -15.36
N ASN A 329 5.52 9.56 -14.35
CA ASN A 329 5.07 9.49 -12.96
C ASN A 329 3.99 10.54 -12.68
N LYS A 330 2.92 10.14 -11.98
CA LYS A 330 1.74 10.95 -11.63
C LYS A 330 0.90 11.43 -12.84
N LEU A 331 1.09 10.86 -14.02
CA LEU A 331 0.22 11.11 -15.16
C LEU A 331 -1.17 10.58 -14.85
N ARG A 332 -2.19 11.41 -15.04
CA ARG A 332 -3.59 11.00 -14.89
C ARG A 332 -4.06 10.25 -16.12
N VAL A 333 -4.78 9.18 -15.91
CA VAL A 333 -5.30 8.29 -16.94
C VAL A 333 -6.71 7.84 -16.58
N ASP A 334 -7.50 7.49 -17.58
CA ASP A 334 -8.77 6.81 -17.41
C ASP A 334 -8.55 5.31 -17.58
N ALA A 335 -9.00 4.52 -16.60
CA ALA A 335 -8.88 3.07 -16.61
C ALA A 335 -10.25 2.43 -16.79
N ASN A 336 -10.51 1.89 -17.96
CA ASN A 336 -11.75 1.20 -18.30
C ASN A 336 -11.59 -0.30 -18.07
N ILE A 337 -12.15 -0.80 -16.97
CA ILE A 337 -12.07 -2.22 -16.57
C ILE A 337 -13.15 -2.98 -17.31
N ILE A 338 -12.78 -4.03 -18.03
CA ILE A 338 -13.71 -4.87 -18.79
C ILE A 338 -14.32 -5.91 -17.84
N ALA A 339 -15.54 -5.65 -17.38
CA ALA A 339 -16.25 -6.55 -16.46
C ALA A 339 -16.80 -7.80 -17.19
N SER A 340 -17.31 -7.62 -18.42
CA SER A 340 -17.77 -8.71 -19.26
C SER A 340 -17.77 -8.32 -20.73
N ARG A 341 -17.64 -9.31 -21.62
CA ARG A 341 -17.79 -9.11 -23.05
C ARG A 341 -19.05 -9.81 -23.53
N LYS A 342 -19.85 -9.12 -24.33
CA LYS A 342 -21.06 -9.66 -24.96
C LYS A 342 -20.88 -9.65 -26.46
N ASP A 343 -20.97 -10.82 -27.06
CA ASP A 343 -20.94 -10.98 -28.52
C ASP A 343 -22.37 -11.05 -29.08
N GLY A 344 -22.56 -10.46 -30.25
CA GLY A 344 -23.86 -10.46 -30.93
C GLY A 344 -24.91 -9.49 -30.35
N ALA A 345 -24.51 -8.57 -29.49
CA ALA A 345 -25.38 -7.53 -28.95
C ALA A 345 -25.79 -6.53 -30.04
N LEU A 346 -26.96 -5.90 -29.86
CA LEU A 346 -27.32 -4.73 -30.68
C LEU A 346 -26.59 -3.52 -30.13
N VAL A 347 -25.77 -2.91 -30.94
CA VAL A 347 -24.92 -1.76 -30.52
C VAL A 347 -25.20 -0.56 -31.42
N VAL A 348 -25.16 0.63 -30.83
CA VAL A 348 -25.26 1.92 -31.52
C VAL A 348 -24.11 2.81 -31.05
N PRO A 349 -23.53 3.67 -31.90
CA PRO A 349 -22.52 4.62 -31.47
C PRO A 349 -23.01 5.48 -30.30
N ARG A 350 -22.16 5.68 -29.29
CA ARG A 350 -22.50 6.51 -28.14
C ARG A 350 -22.61 7.98 -28.55
N GLY A 351 -23.65 8.65 -28.07
CA GLY A 351 -23.85 10.06 -28.26
C GLY A 351 -24.50 10.73 -27.04
N PRO A 352 -24.65 12.06 -27.07
CA PRO A 352 -25.25 12.84 -25.96
C PRO A 352 -26.69 12.43 -25.61
N ALA A 353 -27.41 11.76 -26.52
CA ALA A 353 -28.76 11.26 -26.25
C ALA A 353 -28.82 10.18 -25.16
N PHE A 354 -27.69 9.46 -24.90
CA PHE A 354 -27.64 8.34 -24.00
C PHE A 354 -27.01 8.71 -22.65
N ASN A 355 -27.79 8.69 -21.58
CA ASN A 355 -27.41 9.05 -20.21
C ASN A 355 -27.39 7.83 -19.28
N GLY A 356 -26.38 6.95 -19.43
CA GLY A 356 -26.23 5.76 -18.58
C GLY A 356 -27.12 4.58 -18.98
N ARG A 357 -27.35 3.65 -18.06
CA ARG A 357 -28.12 2.42 -18.27
C ARG A 357 -29.59 2.60 -17.90
N GLY A 358 -30.45 1.77 -18.48
CA GLY A 358 -31.88 1.73 -18.19
C GLY A 358 -32.77 2.27 -19.30
N ARG A 359 -34.02 2.49 -18.96
CA ARG A 359 -35.02 2.96 -19.94
C ARG A 359 -34.84 4.45 -20.20
N GLN A 360 -34.73 4.82 -21.47
CA GLN A 360 -34.53 6.18 -21.93
C GLN A 360 -35.34 6.47 -23.18
N ASP A 361 -35.82 7.70 -23.28
CA ASP A 361 -36.48 8.18 -24.49
C ASP A 361 -35.43 8.42 -25.59
N ALA A 362 -35.65 7.93 -26.78
CA ALA A 362 -34.86 8.17 -27.95
C ALA A 362 -35.74 8.36 -29.19
N PHE A 363 -35.21 8.81 -30.29
CA PHE A 363 -35.93 8.97 -31.54
C PHE A 363 -35.41 8.00 -32.62
N LEU A 364 -36.30 7.12 -33.09
CA LEU A 364 -36.03 6.25 -34.24
C LEU A 364 -36.40 6.96 -35.51
N VAL A 365 -35.48 6.94 -36.48
CA VAL A 365 -35.67 7.61 -37.77
C VAL A 365 -36.10 6.62 -38.84
N SER A 366 -37.24 6.89 -39.47
CA SER A 366 -37.74 6.13 -40.63
C SER A 366 -38.42 7.09 -41.62
N GLY A 367 -38.00 7.06 -42.89
CA GLY A 367 -38.64 7.82 -43.94
C GLY A 367 -38.66 9.37 -43.71
N GLY A 368 -37.57 9.92 -43.15
CA GLY A 368 -37.45 11.38 -42.88
C GLY A 368 -38.23 11.89 -41.67
N VAL A 369 -38.76 10.99 -40.86
CA VAL A 369 -39.48 11.30 -39.58
C VAL A 369 -38.84 10.57 -38.45
N ALA A 370 -38.45 11.28 -37.40
CA ALA A 370 -37.98 10.71 -36.16
C ALA A 370 -39.14 10.53 -35.18
N ARG A 371 -39.41 9.32 -34.74
CA ARG A 371 -40.50 8.99 -33.79
C ARG A 371 -39.92 8.63 -32.43
N LYS A 372 -40.52 9.17 -31.39
CA LYS A 372 -40.15 8.87 -30.00
C LYS A 372 -40.38 7.38 -29.71
N ALA A 373 -39.38 6.73 -29.15
CA ALA A 373 -39.40 5.35 -28.69
C ALA A 373 -38.66 5.25 -27.36
N VAL A 374 -39.10 4.32 -26.53
CA VAL A 374 -38.40 4.02 -25.27
C VAL A 374 -37.40 2.91 -25.57
N LEU A 375 -36.14 3.21 -25.41
CA LEU A 375 -35.05 2.24 -25.53
C LEU A 375 -34.62 1.78 -24.15
N GLU A 376 -34.27 0.52 -24.04
CA GLU A 376 -33.62 -0.03 -22.86
C GLU A 376 -32.13 -0.16 -23.15
N ILE A 377 -31.32 0.66 -22.50
CA ILE A 377 -29.88 0.74 -22.70
C ILE A 377 -29.17 -0.16 -21.69
N GLY A 378 -28.26 -1.02 -22.20
CA GLY A 378 -27.48 -1.97 -21.43
C GLY A 378 -26.04 -1.52 -21.16
N ALA A 379 -25.08 -2.34 -21.57
CA ALA A 379 -23.65 -2.09 -21.43
C ALA A 379 -23.18 -0.91 -22.31
N SER A 380 -22.04 -0.30 -21.92
CA SER A 380 -21.37 0.72 -22.70
C SER A 380 -19.84 0.52 -22.62
N ASP A 381 -19.15 0.65 -23.75
CA ASP A 381 -17.69 0.57 -23.86
C ASP A 381 -17.00 1.93 -24.08
N GLY A 382 -17.75 3.02 -23.87
CA GLY A 382 -17.27 4.37 -24.11
C GLY A 382 -17.43 4.84 -25.58
N LYS A 383 -17.43 3.94 -26.57
CA LYS A 383 -17.62 4.23 -28.00
C LYS A 383 -19.03 3.85 -28.47
N SER A 384 -19.59 2.81 -27.91
CA SER A 384 -20.89 2.26 -28.26
C SER A 384 -21.73 1.99 -27.02
N VAL A 385 -23.04 1.88 -27.21
CA VAL A 385 -24.02 1.48 -26.19
C VAL A 385 -24.83 0.28 -26.68
N GLU A 386 -25.08 -0.65 -25.76
CA GLU A 386 -25.96 -1.81 -26.01
C GLU A 386 -27.41 -1.39 -25.96
N VAL A 387 -28.20 -1.79 -26.94
CA VAL A 387 -29.65 -1.64 -26.95
C VAL A 387 -30.28 -3.01 -26.64
N LEU A 388 -30.84 -3.16 -25.43
CA LEU A 388 -31.48 -4.38 -24.95
C LEU A 388 -32.87 -4.56 -25.55
N ALA A 389 -33.62 -3.46 -25.70
CA ALA A 389 -34.97 -3.47 -26.23
C ALA A 389 -35.34 -2.13 -26.86
N GLY A 390 -36.33 -2.09 -27.74
CA GLY A 390 -36.89 -0.88 -28.33
C GLY A 390 -36.38 -0.55 -29.72
N ALA A 391 -35.34 -1.23 -30.24
CA ALA A 391 -34.86 -1.07 -31.63
C ALA A 391 -34.40 -2.39 -32.22
N ARG A 392 -34.24 -2.44 -33.52
CA ARG A 392 -33.79 -3.62 -34.32
C ARG A 392 -32.52 -3.29 -35.09
N ALA A 393 -31.78 -4.31 -35.48
CA ALA A 393 -30.64 -4.14 -36.37
C ALA A 393 -31.06 -3.47 -37.68
N GLY A 394 -30.34 -2.43 -38.10
CA GLY A 394 -30.67 -1.58 -39.25
C GLY A 394 -31.46 -0.32 -38.91
N ASP A 395 -32.02 -0.18 -37.71
CA ASP A 395 -32.70 1.04 -37.31
C ASP A 395 -31.70 2.18 -37.15
N HIS A 396 -32.15 3.39 -37.45
CA HIS A 396 -31.36 4.62 -37.23
C HIS A 396 -31.89 5.36 -36.02
N ILE A 397 -31.04 5.70 -35.08
CA ILE A 397 -31.39 6.39 -33.83
C ILE A 397 -30.70 7.74 -33.79
N VAL A 398 -31.40 8.76 -33.30
CA VAL A 398 -30.79 10.06 -33.04
C VAL A 398 -29.91 9.94 -31.82
N ILE A 399 -28.59 10.17 -31.99
CA ILE A 399 -27.57 10.12 -30.93
C ILE A 399 -27.12 11.49 -30.44
N SER A 400 -27.51 12.58 -31.11
CA SER A 400 -27.29 13.97 -30.65
C SER A 400 -28.19 14.32 -29.46
N ASP A 401 -27.95 15.47 -28.84
CA ASP A 401 -28.79 15.97 -27.73
C ASP A 401 -30.25 16.15 -28.13
N ILE A 402 -31.14 15.41 -27.52
CA ILE A 402 -32.60 15.44 -27.77
C ILE A 402 -33.36 16.26 -26.74
N SER A 403 -32.71 16.99 -25.84
CA SER A 403 -33.34 17.76 -24.75
C SER A 403 -34.39 18.75 -25.23
N ARG A 404 -34.15 19.39 -26.40
CA ARG A 404 -35.06 20.32 -27.02
C ARG A 404 -36.36 19.69 -27.53
N PHE A 405 -36.32 18.37 -27.80
CA PHE A 405 -37.44 17.64 -28.40
C PHE A 405 -38.17 16.71 -27.42
N LYS A 406 -37.83 16.74 -26.13
CA LYS A 406 -38.33 15.82 -25.11
C LYS A 406 -39.86 15.76 -24.99
N ASN A 407 -40.56 16.87 -25.30
CA ASN A 407 -41.99 17.00 -25.21
C ASN A 407 -42.75 16.66 -26.49
N TYR A 408 -42.04 16.22 -27.54
CA TYR A 408 -42.65 15.92 -28.84
C TYR A 408 -42.57 14.42 -29.12
N ASP A 409 -43.64 13.86 -29.73
CA ASP A 409 -43.66 12.46 -30.13
C ASP A 409 -43.07 12.21 -31.51
N THR A 410 -43.01 13.25 -32.34
CA THR A 410 -42.47 13.19 -33.71
C THR A 410 -41.71 14.43 -34.07
N ILE A 411 -40.62 14.29 -34.82
CA ILE A 411 -39.76 15.35 -35.35
C ILE A 411 -39.64 15.11 -36.84
N ARG A 412 -39.84 16.12 -37.68
CA ARG A 412 -39.56 16.07 -39.12
C ARG A 412 -38.08 16.40 -39.34
N ILE A 413 -37.41 15.58 -40.11
CA ILE A 413 -36.05 15.85 -40.56
C ILE A 413 -36.15 16.59 -41.89
N SER A 414 -35.87 17.89 -41.87
CA SER A 414 -35.76 18.67 -43.11
C SER A 414 -34.36 18.55 -43.67
N GLN A 415 -34.29 18.29 -44.97
CA GLN A 415 -33.00 18.24 -45.71
C GLN A 415 -32.33 19.61 -45.73
#